data_ceb5fb5d8b326f3c3c9b061cd198e85d
#
_entry.id   ceb5fb5d8b326f3c3c9b061cd198e85d
#
_cell.length_a   1.000
_cell.length_b   1.000
_cell.length_c   1.000
_cell.angle_alpha   90.00
_cell.angle_beta   90.00
_cell.angle_gamma   90.00
#
_symmetry.space_group_name_H-M   'P 1'
#
loop_
_entity.id
_entity.type
_entity.pdbx_description
1 polymer ?
#
loop_
_entity_poly.entity_id
_entity_poly.type
_entity_poly.pdbx_seq_one_letter_code
_entity_poly.pdbx_strand_id
1 'polypeptide(L)'
;MLFMLNSWSCFSADTPRAEYPRPQFEREQWVNLNGTWTFDFDFGKSGKDRRLQSAEKFDKNITVPFCPESKLSGVGYTDFIEQMWYQRNITIPSDWNGKKIFLNFGAVDYCAEIYVDGKFVQRHFGGSSSFAVDLTLSLIHI
;
A
#
# COMPACT_ATOMS: atom_id res chain seq x y z
N MET A 1 -34.33 9.51 -22.71
CA MET A 1 -33.67 8.21 -22.83
C MET A 1 -32.34 8.30 -22.14
N LEU A 2 -32.22 7.55 -21.09
CA LEU A 2 -31.26 7.71 -19.99
C LEU A 2 -29.96 7.01 -20.30
N PHE A 3 -28.81 7.70 -20.25
CA PHE A 3 -27.52 7.05 -20.27
C PHE A 3 -26.95 6.97 -18.87
N MET A 4 -26.99 5.80 -18.34
CA MET A 4 -26.19 5.41 -17.19
C MET A 4 -24.78 5.16 -17.66
N LEU A 5 -23.87 6.06 -17.40
CA LEU A 5 -22.46 5.79 -17.37
C LEU A 5 -22.08 5.54 -15.92
N ASN A 6 -22.06 4.29 -15.58
CA ASN A 6 -21.59 3.84 -14.30
C ASN A 6 -20.10 3.61 -14.34
N SER A 7 -19.48 4.38 -13.50
CA SER A 7 -18.50 3.99 -12.52
C SER A 7 -17.13 3.64 -13.03
N TRP A 8 -16.44 4.67 -13.47
CA TRP A 8 -15.01 4.78 -13.33
C TRP A 8 -14.69 5.87 -12.29
N SER A 9 -15.20 5.73 -11.11
CA SER A 9 -14.98 6.65 -10.00
C SER A 9 -14.20 5.96 -8.90
N CYS A 10 -12.93 5.69 -9.17
CA CYS A 10 -11.96 5.45 -8.12
C CYS A 10 -10.81 6.45 -8.16
N PHE A 11 -11.00 7.57 -8.85
CA PHE A 11 -10.18 8.75 -8.65
C PHE A 11 -10.95 9.69 -7.73
N SER A 12 -10.78 9.51 -6.43
CA SER A 12 -11.09 10.56 -5.50
C SER A 12 -10.19 11.73 -5.85
N ALA A 13 -10.76 12.93 -6.00
CA ALA A 13 -10.01 14.18 -6.21
C ALA A 13 -8.97 14.43 -5.10
N ASP A 14 -9.04 13.68 -4.00
CA ASP A 14 -8.18 13.75 -2.83
C ASP A 14 -7.07 12.69 -2.78
N THR A 15 -6.89 11.88 -3.83
CA THR A 15 -5.80 10.91 -3.86
C THR A 15 -4.47 11.60 -4.14
N PRO A 16 -3.50 11.63 -3.21
CA PRO A 16 -2.21 12.24 -3.44
C PRO A 16 -1.46 11.54 -4.57
N ARG A 17 -0.86 12.30 -5.48
CA ARG A 17 -0.11 11.75 -6.61
C ARG A 17 -0.94 10.72 -7.38
N ALA A 18 -2.11 11.17 -7.85
CA ALA A 18 -3.09 10.33 -8.55
C ALA A 18 -2.65 9.92 -9.95
N GLU A 19 -1.64 10.59 -10.53
CA GLU A 19 -1.08 10.28 -11.83
C GLU A 19 -0.45 8.89 -11.90
N TYR A 20 -0.52 8.25 -13.08
CA TYR A 20 0.17 6.99 -13.32
C TYR A 20 1.70 7.19 -13.20
N PRO A 21 2.42 6.40 -12.38
CA PRO A 21 3.81 6.69 -12.02
C PRO A 21 4.81 6.52 -13.18
N ARG A 22 4.43 5.81 -14.23
CA ARG A 22 5.26 5.56 -15.42
C ARG A 22 4.44 5.74 -16.69
N PRO A 23 4.19 6.98 -17.12
CA PRO A 23 3.27 7.27 -18.23
C PRO A 23 3.68 6.62 -19.59
N GLN A 24 4.97 6.26 -19.76
CA GLN A 24 5.44 5.55 -20.97
C GLN A 24 4.99 4.08 -21.01
N PHE A 25 4.60 3.50 -19.89
CA PHE A 25 4.21 2.10 -19.74
C PHE A 25 2.88 1.99 -18.99
N GLU A 26 1.96 2.89 -19.27
CA GLU A 26 0.64 2.93 -18.67
C GLU A 26 -0.13 1.63 -18.96
N ARG A 27 -0.83 1.14 -17.95
CA ARG A 27 -1.71 -0.03 -18.06
C ARG A 27 -3.15 0.41 -17.89
N GLU A 28 -4.05 -0.14 -18.69
CA GLU A 28 -5.47 0.15 -18.60
C GLU A 28 -6.09 -0.28 -17.28
N GLN A 29 -5.61 -1.40 -16.74
CA GLN A 29 -6.11 -1.96 -15.48
C GLN A 29 -5.11 -1.77 -14.37
N TRP A 30 -5.36 -0.77 -13.54
CA TRP A 30 -4.58 -0.49 -12.34
C TRP A 30 -5.42 0.26 -11.32
N VAL A 31 -5.01 0.21 -10.06
CA VAL A 31 -5.62 0.94 -8.95
C VAL A 31 -4.52 1.66 -8.21
N ASN A 32 -4.71 2.96 -7.97
CA ASN A 32 -3.80 3.75 -7.14
C ASN A 32 -4.12 3.49 -5.67
N LEU A 33 -3.11 3.05 -4.92
CA LEU A 33 -3.23 2.77 -3.49
C LEU A 33 -2.70 3.91 -2.60
N ASN A 34 -2.31 5.04 -3.18
CA ASN A 34 -1.99 6.23 -2.39
C ASN A 34 -3.23 6.71 -1.61
N GLY A 35 -3.01 7.53 -0.61
CA GLY A 35 -4.07 8.03 0.27
C GLY A 35 -3.93 7.49 1.68
N THR A 36 -5.04 7.33 2.38
CA THR A 36 -5.03 6.95 3.79
C THR A 36 -4.73 5.48 4.00
N TRP A 37 -3.69 5.21 4.77
CA TRP A 37 -3.34 3.90 5.31
C TRP A 37 -3.41 3.96 6.83
N THR A 38 -3.61 2.83 7.48
CA THR A 38 -3.41 2.74 8.92
C THR A 38 -1.97 2.34 9.22
N PHE A 39 -1.44 2.78 10.37
CA PHE A 39 -0.07 2.48 10.75
C PHE A 39 0.12 2.42 12.25
N ASP A 40 1.23 1.81 12.67
CA ASP A 40 1.74 1.91 14.04
C ASP A 40 3.26 1.99 14.05
N PHE A 41 3.79 2.68 15.04
CA PHE A 41 5.22 2.70 15.33
C PHE A 41 5.64 1.42 16.05
N ASP A 42 6.84 0.96 15.73
CA ASP A 42 7.44 -0.19 16.39
C ASP A 42 8.89 0.11 16.81
N PHE A 43 9.01 0.98 17.79
CA PHE A 43 10.31 1.44 18.29
C PHE A 43 11.17 0.32 18.91
N GLY A 44 10.56 -0.77 19.33
CA GLY A 44 11.26 -1.91 19.92
C GLY A 44 11.45 -3.09 19.00
N LYS A 45 11.10 -2.98 17.70
CA LYS A 45 11.11 -4.10 16.73
C LYS A 45 10.40 -5.37 17.21
N SER A 46 9.41 -5.21 18.05
CA SER A 46 8.65 -6.30 18.66
C SER A 46 7.37 -6.67 17.89
N GLY A 47 7.11 -5.99 16.79
CA GLY A 47 5.87 -6.14 16.06
C GLY A 47 5.55 -7.55 15.61
N LYS A 48 6.56 -8.34 15.21
CA LYS A 48 6.37 -9.76 14.86
C LYS A 48 5.95 -10.59 16.09
N ASP A 49 6.56 -10.35 17.23
CA ASP A 49 6.23 -11.04 18.50
C ASP A 49 4.82 -10.68 18.96
N ARG A 50 4.42 -9.42 18.74
CA ARG A 50 3.06 -8.92 18.99
C ARG A 50 2.06 -9.32 17.91
N ARG A 51 2.51 -10.02 16.86
CA ARG A 51 1.72 -10.46 15.70
C ARG A 51 1.03 -9.31 14.95
N LEU A 52 1.69 -8.17 14.81
CA LEU A 52 1.15 -7.01 14.10
C LEU A 52 0.85 -7.30 12.62
N GLN A 53 1.55 -8.27 12.00
CA GLN A 53 1.25 -8.74 10.64
C GLN A 53 -0.15 -9.32 10.48
N SER A 54 -0.79 -9.72 11.58
CA SER A 54 -2.15 -10.29 11.61
C SER A 54 -3.15 -9.38 12.35
N ALA A 55 -2.77 -8.13 12.62
CA ALA A 55 -3.65 -7.17 13.26
C ALA A 55 -4.83 -6.83 12.31
N GLU A 56 -6.01 -6.73 12.84
CA GLU A 56 -7.20 -6.36 12.06
C GLU A 56 -7.11 -4.93 11.56
N LYS A 57 -6.64 -4.01 12.40
CA LYS A 57 -6.46 -2.59 12.08
C LYS A 57 -5.51 -1.93 13.05
N PHE A 58 -4.75 -0.93 12.58
CA PHE A 58 -4.01 0.01 13.44
C PHE A 58 -4.84 1.26 13.72
N ASP A 59 -4.61 1.90 14.87
CA ASP A 59 -5.40 3.04 15.32
C ASP A 59 -5.00 4.36 14.68
N LYS A 60 -3.76 4.47 14.18
CA LYS A 60 -3.23 5.70 13.59
C LYS A 60 -3.37 5.69 12.07
N ASN A 61 -3.50 6.87 11.48
CA ASN A 61 -3.58 7.05 10.04
C ASN A 61 -2.37 7.83 9.51
N ILE A 62 -1.95 7.47 8.31
CA ILE A 62 -0.91 8.16 7.54
C ILE A 62 -1.34 8.31 6.09
N THR A 63 -1.00 9.43 5.47
CA THR A 63 -1.26 9.67 4.05
C THR A 63 -0.05 9.27 3.21
N VAL A 64 -0.16 8.14 2.52
CA VAL A 64 0.84 7.64 1.56
C VAL A 64 0.68 8.43 0.24
N PRO A 65 1.74 8.84 -0.44
CA PRO A 65 3.14 8.38 -0.33
C PRO A 65 4.07 9.25 0.54
N PHE A 66 3.52 10.10 1.39
CA PHE A 66 4.33 11.01 2.20
C PHE A 66 4.98 10.26 3.36
N CYS A 67 6.25 10.59 3.64
CA CYS A 67 6.99 10.02 4.77
C CYS A 67 6.43 10.54 6.11
N PRO A 68 6.60 9.80 7.21
CA PRO A 68 6.04 10.17 8.53
C PRO A 68 6.55 11.50 9.06
N GLU A 69 7.73 11.95 8.67
CA GLU A 69 8.30 13.24 9.06
C GLU A 69 7.59 14.42 8.38
N SER A 70 7.00 14.19 7.22
CA SER A 70 6.28 15.22 6.48
C SER A 70 4.94 15.57 7.13
N LYS A 71 4.63 16.87 7.22
CA LYS A 71 3.28 17.34 7.62
C LYS A 71 2.19 16.85 6.66
N LEU A 72 2.53 16.63 5.38
CA LEU A 72 1.59 16.13 4.36
C LEU A 72 1.14 14.69 4.63
N SER A 73 1.92 13.92 5.38
CA SER A 73 1.52 12.57 5.82
C SER A 73 0.40 12.61 6.86
N GLY A 74 0.19 13.74 7.52
CA GLY A 74 -0.70 13.88 8.67
C GLY A 74 -0.05 13.45 10.00
N VAL A 75 1.20 12.99 10.00
CA VAL A 75 1.93 12.51 11.18
C VAL A 75 2.89 13.56 11.71
N GLY A 76 3.81 14.05 10.88
CA GLY A 76 4.77 15.09 11.22
C GLY A 76 5.76 14.68 12.33
N TYR A 77 6.10 13.40 12.42
CA TYR A 77 7.02 12.87 13.43
C TYR A 77 8.46 12.93 12.92
N THR A 78 9.30 13.71 13.59
CA THR A 78 10.67 14.03 13.12
C THR A 78 11.79 13.33 13.91
N ASP A 79 11.44 12.64 14.99
CA ASP A 79 12.42 11.86 15.74
C ASP A 79 12.71 10.52 15.04
N PHE A 80 13.74 9.82 15.52
CA PHE A 80 14.15 8.55 14.94
C PHE A 80 13.07 7.48 15.06
N ILE A 81 12.77 6.84 13.92
CA ILE A 81 11.82 5.73 13.82
C ILE A 81 12.59 4.48 13.42
N GLU A 82 12.62 3.48 14.30
CA GLU A 82 13.35 2.25 14.03
C GLU A 82 12.59 1.32 13.09
N GLN A 83 11.28 1.22 13.28
CA GLN A 83 10.39 0.40 12.45
C GLN A 83 8.96 0.94 12.50
N MET A 84 8.24 0.79 11.38
CA MET A 84 6.82 1.10 11.28
C MET A 84 6.07 -0.04 10.58
N TRP A 85 4.82 -0.20 10.96
CA TRP A 85 3.87 -1.09 10.32
C TRP A 85 2.82 -0.28 9.59
N TYR A 86 2.60 -0.60 8.32
CA TYR A 86 1.56 0.01 7.48
C TYR A 86 0.54 -1.05 7.10
N GLN A 87 -0.73 -0.66 7.05
CA GLN A 87 -1.78 -1.58 6.69
C GLN A 87 -2.84 -0.89 5.84
N ARG A 88 -3.31 -1.60 4.84
CA ARG A 88 -4.44 -1.20 4.02
C ARG A 88 -5.22 -2.42 3.53
N ASN A 89 -6.53 -2.36 3.62
CA ASN A 89 -7.41 -3.31 2.96
C ASN A 89 -7.56 -2.93 1.49
N ILE A 90 -7.42 -3.92 0.62
CA ILE A 90 -7.50 -3.77 -0.83
C ILE A 90 -8.62 -4.65 -1.35
N THR A 91 -9.52 -4.08 -2.14
CA THR A 91 -10.52 -4.86 -2.87
C THR A 91 -10.05 -5.05 -4.31
N ILE A 92 -9.89 -6.30 -4.71
CA ILE A 92 -9.52 -6.64 -6.08
C ILE A 92 -10.79 -6.63 -6.94
N PRO A 93 -10.82 -5.87 -8.06
CA PRO A 93 -11.94 -5.89 -8.98
C PRO A 93 -12.26 -7.29 -9.50
N SER A 94 -13.52 -7.65 -9.56
CA SER A 94 -13.96 -9.00 -9.94
C SER A 94 -13.59 -9.39 -11.37
N ASP A 95 -13.43 -8.41 -12.27
CA ASP A 95 -12.99 -8.60 -13.65
C ASP A 95 -11.47 -8.90 -13.78
N TRP A 96 -10.74 -8.84 -12.65
CA TRP A 96 -9.34 -9.26 -12.58
C TRP A 96 -9.16 -10.72 -12.21
N ASN A 97 -10.24 -11.43 -11.99
CA ASN A 97 -10.18 -12.86 -11.67
C ASN A 97 -9.43 -13.65 -12.76
N GLY A 98 -8.52 -14.50 -12.34
CA GLY A 98 -7.65 -15.28 -13.23
C GLY A 98 -6.48 -14.52 -13.87
N LYS A 99 -6.33 -13.22 -13.59
CA LYS A 99 -5.17 -12.42 -14.04
C LYS A 99 -4.03 -12.47 -13.03
N LYS A 100 -2.82 -12.18 -13.50
CA LYS A 100 -1.69 -11.92 -12.60
C LYS A 100 -1.84 -10.53 -11.98
N ILE A 101 -1.71 -10.45 -10.67
CA ILE A 101 -1.88 -9.21 -9.90
C ILE A 101 -0.56 -8.86 -9.23
N PHE A 102 -0.07 -7.67 -9.52
CA PHE A 102 1.16 -7.15 -8.94
C PHE A 102 0.88 -5.92 -8.07
N LEU A 103 1.46 -5.89 -6.90
CA LEU A 103 1.55 -4.70 -6.05
C LEU A 103 2.88 -4.02 -6.34
N ASN A 104 2.83 -2.78 -6.86
CA ASN A 104 4.01 -2.03 -7.23
C ASN A 104 4.28 -0.95 -6.18
N PHE A 105 5.52 -0.90 -5.69
CA PHE A 105 6.04 0.14 -4.82
C PHE A 105 7.01 1.02 -5.59
N GLY A 106 6.86 2.33 -5.48
CA GLY A 106 7.79 3.31 -6.05
C GLY A 106 9.12 3.31 -5.33
N ALA A 107 9.07 3.39 -4.01
CA ALA A 107 10.21 3.28 -3.11
C ALA A 107 9.73 3.05 -1.67
N VAL A 108 10.51 2.32 -0.88
CA VAL A 108 10.29 2.15 0.57
C VAL A 108 11.65 2.06 1.24
N ASP A 109 11.96 3.00 2.11
CA ASP A 109 13.24 3.08 2.80
C ASP A 109 13.22 2.28 4.11
N TYR A 110 14.16 1.49 4.40
CA TYR A 110 15.25 0.90 3.61
C TYR A 110 15.01 -0.59 3.39
N CYS A 111 14.45 -1.27 4.38
CA CYS A 111 14.06 -2.67 4.36
C CYS A 111 12.53 -2.77 4.46
N ALA A 112 11.89 -3.22 3.40
CA ALA A 112 10.46 -3.47 3.36
C ALA A 112 10.18 -4.96 3.46
N GLU A 113 9.34 -5.35 4.40
CA GLU A 113 8.74 -6.70 4.47
C GLU A 113 7.26 -6.62 4.15
N ILE A 114 6.83 -7.41 3.20
CA ILE A 114 5.46 -7.40 2.71
C ILE A 114 4.72 -8.65 3.21
N TYR A 115 3.57 -8.40 3.79
CA TYR A 115 2.65 -9.43 4.29
C TYR A 115 1.30 -9.29 3.59
N VAL A 116 0.68 -10.40 3.25
CA VAL A 116 -0.68 -10.48 2.72
C VAL A 116 -1.47 -11.43 3.61
N ASP A 117 -2.57 -10.95 4.19
CA ASP A 117 -3.38 -11.71 5.14
C ASP A 117 -2.56 -12.38 6.26
N GLY A 118 -1.63 -11.61 6.82
CA GLY A 118 -0.74 -12.05 7.89
C GLY A 118 0.42 -12.97 7.46
N LYS A 119 0.49 -13.35 6.18
CA LYS A 119 1.54 -14.23 5.66
C LYS A 119 2.64 -13.42 5.00
N PHE A 120 3.88 -13.73 5.31
CA PHE A 120 5.05 -13.13 4.67
C PHE A 120 5.11 -13.53 3.19
N VAL A 121 5.31 -12.55 2.31
CA VAL A 121 5.38 -12.74 0.87
C VAL A 121 6.77 -12.40 0.32
N GLN A 122 7.29 -11.22 0.66
CA GLN A 122 8.54 -10.74 0.08
C GLN A 122 9.26 -9.76 1.01
N ARG A 123 10.59 -9.70 0.87
CA ARG A 123 11.43 -8.66 1.46
C ARG A 123 12.19 -7.94 0.36
N HIS A 124 12.29 -6.62 0.49
CA HIS A 124 13.07 -5.77 -0.40
C HIS A 124 14.00 -4.87 0.40
N PHE A 125 15.19 -4.61 -0.16
CA PHE A 125 16.16 -3.66 0.38
C PHE A 125 16.46 -2.58 -0.65
N GLY A 126 16.54 -1.33 -0.20
CA GLY A 126 16.89 -0.19 -1.00
C GLY A 126 15.83 0.90 -1.00
N GLY A 127 16.14 2.07 -0.43
CA GLY A 127 15.19 3.16 -0.20
C GLY A 127 14.78 3.96 -1.43
N SER A 128 15.45 3.78 -2.57
CA SER A 128 15.20 4.57 -3.79
C SER A 128 14.85 3.74 -5.03
N SER A 129 14.79 2.42 -4.90
CA SER A 129 14.47 1.52 -6.01
C SER A 129 13.03 1.04 -5.95
N SER A 130 12.35 1.04 -7.11
CA SER A 130 11.02 0.46 -7.22
C SER A 130 11.08 -1.07 -7.26
N PHE A 131 10.04 -1.71 -6.73
CA PHE A 131 9.89 -3.17 -6.76
C PHE A 131 8.42 -3.57 -6.90
N ALA A 132 8.21 -4.81 -7.34
CA ALA A 132 6.89 -5.39 -7.49
C ALA A 132 6.76 -6.68 -6.69
N VAL A 133 5.60 -6.91 -6.14
CA VAL A 133 5.23 -8.11 -5.40
C VAL A 133 4.11 -8.83 -6.15
N ASP A 134 4.31 -10.10 -6.48
CA ASP A 134 3.26 -10.92 -7.11
C ASP A 134 2.27 -11.40 -6.05
N LEU A 135 1.04 -10.92 -6.12
CA LEU A 135 -0.04 -11.28 -5.21
C LEU A 135 -0.91 -12.44 -5.73
N THR A 136 -0.66 -12.93 -6.94
CA THR A 136 -1.53 -13.87 -7.64
C THR A 136 -1.82 -15.13 -6.81
N LEU A 137 -0.79 -15.72 -6.21
CA LEU A 137 -0.95 -16.93 -5.39
C LEU A 137 -1.59 -16.66 -4.03
N SER A 138 -1.36 -15.47 -3.46
CA SER A 138 -1.93 -15.07 -2.17
C SER A 138 -3.45 -14.85 -2.25
N LEU A 139 -3.95 -14.52 -3.44
CA LEU A 139 -5.36 -14.24 -3.69
C LEU A 139 -6.18 -15.47 -4.07
N ILE A 140 -5.54 -16.58 -4.43
CA ILE A 140 -6.23 -17.84 -4.81
C ILE A 140 -6.88 -18.52 -3.59
N HIS A 141 -6.51 -18.15 -2.37
CA HIS A 141 -6.99 -18.76 -1.13
C HIS A 141 -8.02 -17.91 -0.37
N ILE A 142 -8.60 -16.93 -1.04
CA ILE A 142 -9.69 -16.11 -0.48
C ILE A 142 -11.04 -16.66 -0.91
#